data_9576dbfd60d950ff1a0d6a083265669c
#
_entry.id   9576dbfd60d950ff1a0d6a083265669c
#
_cell.length_a   1.000
_cell.length_b   1.000
_cell.length_c   1.000
_cell.angle_alpha   90.00
_cell.angle_beta   90.00
_cell.angle_gamma   90.00
#
_symmetry.space_group_name_H-M   'P 1'
#
loop_
_entity.id
_entity.type
_entity.pdbx_description
1 polymer ?
#
loop_
_entity_poly.entity_id
_entity_poly.type
_entity_poly.pdbx_seq_one_letter_code
_entity_poly.pdbx_strand_id
1 'polypeptide(L)'
;KKASQVAVSVPGSGRKPMPLSDIDTTKENRISLNNAEVDRILGGGLVEGSLVLIGGEPGIGKSTLSIQLPLSCPSLKTLYVTGEESAKQVKMRAARIGGDDSNCLIYSETLMENIIAEARSIMPDLMVVDSVQTMFSQNVESSPGSVTQIKETASMLLRFAKETGVPVI
;
A
#
# COMPACT_ATOMS: atom_id res chain seq x y z
N LYS A 1 33.26 6.03 34.56
CA LYS A 1 32.44 6.69 33.55
C LYS A 1 31.28 5.75 33.21
N LYS A 2 30.06 6.09 33.66
CA LYS A 2 28.86 5.34 33.35
C LYS A 2 28.43 5.67 31.92
N ALA A 3 28.27 4.65 31.07
CA ALA A 3 27.69 4.80 29.77
C ALA A 3 26.19 5.01 29.93
N SER A 4 25.67 6.16 29.45
CA SER A 4 24.25 6.43 29.37
C SER A 4 23.64 5.57 28.27
N GLN A 5 22.79 4.62 28.64
CA GLN A 5 21.93 3.92 27.69
C GLN A 5 20.84 4.88 27.25
N VAL A 6 20.85 5.25 25.99
CA VAL A 6 19.74 5.97 25.35
C VAL A 6 18.63 4.94 25.15
N ALA A 7 17.60 5.03 25.97
CA ALA A 7 16.37 4.25 25.76
C ALA A 7 15.66 4.77 24.53
N VAL A 8 15.67 4.00 23.44
CA VAL A 8 14.83 4.22 22.28
C VAL A 8 13.42 3.89 22.70
N SER A 9 12.62 4.91 22.98
CA SER A 9 11.17 4.76 23.19
C SER A 9 10.49 4.45 21.86
N VAL A 10 10.14 3.19 21.64
CA VAL A 10 9.21 2.80 20.60
C VAL A 10 7.84 3.37 20.99
N PRO A 11 7.16 4.17 20.14
CA PRO A 11 5.79 4.56 20.41
C PRO A 11 4.90 3.32 20.27
N GLY A 12 4.70 2.58 21.34
CA GLY A 12 3.71 1.54 21.43
C GLY A 12 2.34 2.19 21.46
N SER A 13 1.44 1.81 20.55
CA SER A 13 0.03 2.07 20.71
C SER A 13 -0.36 1.59 22.11
N GLY A 14 -0.84 2.46 22.99
CA GLY A 14 -1.13 2.18 24.40
C GLY A 14 -2.29 1.19 24.62
N ARG A 15 -2.49 0.22 23.74
CA ARG A 15 -3.48 -0.84 23.84
C ARG A 15 -2.96 -1.92 24.78
N LYS A 16 -3.70 -2.18 25.84
CA LYS A 16 -3.42 -3.29 26.77
C LYS A 16 -3.82 -4.62 26.11
N PRO A 17 -3.14 -5.73 26.44
CA PRO A 17 -3.61 -7.06 26.06
C PRO A 17 -5.04 -7.27 26.52
N MET A 18 -5.87 -7.89 25.68
CA MET A 18 -7.26 -8.25 26.01
C MET A 18 -7.51 -9.72 25.69
N PRO A 19 -8.44 -10.40 26.39
CA PRO A 19 -8.84 -11.76 26.05
C PRO A 19 -9.38 -11.85 24.63
N LEU A 20 -9.12 -12.96 23.94
CA LEU A 20 -9.64 -13.20 22.59
C LEU A 20 -11.17 -13.17 22.54
N SER A 21 -11.82 -13.65 23.61
CA SER A 21 -13.27 -13.62 23.78
C SER A 21 -13.90 -12.23 23.76
N ASP A 22 -13.12 -11.21 24.11
CA ASP A 22 -13.59 -9.82 24.24
C ASP A 22 -13.41 -9.03 22.93
N ILE A 23 -12.84 -9.69 21.90
CA ILE A 23 -12.65 -9.08 20.58
C ILE A 23 -13.95 -9.19 19.79
N ASP A 24 -14.56 -8.05 19.49
CA ASP A 24 -15.73 -7.98 18.62
C ASP A 24 -15.32 -8.21 17.16
N THR A 25 -15.76 -9.32 16.57
CA THR A 25 -15.50 -9.70 15.18
C THR A 25 -16.64 -9.28 14.24
N THR A 26 -17.70 -8.67 14.73
CA THR A 26 -18.88 -8.32 13.93
C THR A 26 -18.68 -7.10 13.02
N LYS A 27 -17.55 -6.39 13.14
CA LYS A 27 -17.25 -5.14 12.45
C LYS A 27 -15.97 -5.17 11.60
N GLU A 28 -15.62 -6.30 11.01
CA GLU A 28 -14.54 -6.30 10.04
C GLU A 28 -15.05 -5.68 8.73
N ASN A 29 -14.76 -4.40 8.54
CA ASN A 29 -15.08 -3.71 7.30
C ASN A 29 -14.15 -4.22 6.19
N ARG A 30 -14.74 -4.80 5.15
CA ARG A 30 -14.03 -5.20 3.94
C ARG A 30 -14.42 -4.31 2.79
N ILE A 31 -13.44 -3.87 2.04
CA ILE A 31 -13.59 -3.03 0.85
C ILE A 31 -13.59 -3.95 -0.36
N SER A 32 -14.74 -4.11 -1.03
CA SER A 32 -14.82 -4.84 -2.29
C SER A 32 -14.05 -4.09 -3.38
N LEU A 33 -13.28 -4.84 -4.16
CA LEU A 33 -12.55 -4.32 -5.32
C LEU A 33 -13.35 -4.45 -6.62
N ASN A 34 -14.64 -4.81 -6.53
CA ASN A 34 -15.51 -5.06 -7.68
C ASN A 34 -14.92 -6.09 -8.67
N ASN A 35 -14.11 -6.99 -8.17
CA ASN A 35 -13.50 -8.11 -8.88
C ASN A 35 -13.78 -9.38 -8.10
N ALA A 36 -14.72 -10.18 -8.56
CA ALA A 36 -15.22 -11.35 -7.84
C ALA A 36 -14.11 -12.36 -7.49
N GLU A 37 -13.13 -12.53 -8.37
CA GLU A 37 -12.02 -13.46 -8.14
C GLU A 37 -11.07 -12.93 -7.06
N VAL A 38 -10.70 -11.65 -7.14
CA VAL A 38 -9.81 -11.00 -6.16
C VAL A 38 -10.52 -10.93 -4.81
N ASP A 39 -11.77 -10.51 -4.77
CA ASP A 39 -12.56 -10.45 -3.53
C ASP A 39 -12.69 -11.83 -2.89
N ARG A 40 -12.92 -12.88 -3.70
CA ARG A 40 -12.98 -14.27 -3.21
C ARG A 40 -11.66 -14.70 -2.56
N ILE A 41 -10.52 -14.41 -3.22
CA ILE A 41 -9.19 -14.74 -2.69
C ILE A 41 -8.93 -13.98 -1.38
N LEU A 42 -9.38 -12.73 -1.29
CA LEU A 42 -9.22 -11.89 -0.11
C LEU A 42 -10.28 -12.15 0.99
N GLY A 43 -11.17 -13.14 0.78
CA GLY A 43 -12.20 -13.48 1.77
C GLY A 43 -13.33 -12.45 1.85
N GLY A 44 -13.62 -11.76 0.75
CA GLY A 44 -14.69 -10.77 0.61
C GLY A 44 -14.23 -9.32 0.40
N GLY A 45 -12.94 -9.11 0.18
CA GLY A 45 -12.36 -7.78 -0.09
C GLY A 45 -11.18 -7.44 0.79
N LEU A 46 -10.65 -6.24 0.60
CA LEU A 46 -9.53 -5.70 1.38
C LEU A 46 -9.97 -5.38 2.82
N VAL A 47 -9.14 -5.76 3.77
CA VAL A 47 -9.29 -5.37 5.18
C VAL A 47 -8.64 -4.00 5.40
N GLU A 48 -9.28 -3.15 6.17
CA GLU A 48 -8.71 -1.85 6.58
C GLU A 48 -7.32 -2.03 7.23
N GLY A 49 -6.37 -1.22 6.81
CA GLY A 49 -4.99 -1.27 7.32
C GLY A 49 -4.22 -2.53 6.96
N SER A 50 -4.67 -3.28 5.95
CA SER A 50 -3.94 -4.43 5.42
C SER A 50 -2.88 -4.02 4.40
N LEU A 51 -1.85 -4.86 4.27
CA LEU A 51 -0.88 -4.82 3.19
C LEU A 51 -1.00 -6.12 2.38
N VAL A 52 -1.32 -6.02 1.11
CA VAL A 52 -1.45 -7.14 0.18
C VAL A 52 -0.32 -7.10 -0.83
N LEU A 53 0.37 -8.20 -1.01
CA LEU A 53 1.43 -8.33 -2.02
C LEU A 53 0.95 -9.14 -3.21
N ILE A 54 1.01 -8.56 -4.40
CA ILE A 54 0.80 -9.25 -5.68
C ILE A 54 2.16 -9.68 -6.23
N GLY A 55 2.45 -10.97 -6.16
CA GLY A 55 3.68 -11.57 -6.68
C GLY A 55 3.46 -12.35 -7.97
N GLY A 56 4.50 -12.46 -8.79
CA GLY A 56 4.49 -13.26 -10.01
C GLY A 56 5.63 -12.91 -10.95
N GLU A 57 5.81 -13.71 -12.01
CA GLU A 57 6.86 -13.51 -13.00
C GLU A 57 6.70 -12.18 -13.78
N PRO A 58 7.79 -11.61 -14.33
CA PRO A 58 7.69 -10.46 -15.22
C PRO A 58 6.76 -10.75 -16.40
N GLY A 59 5.94 -9.76 -16.78
CA GLY A 59 5.04 -9.87 -17.93
C GLY A 59 3.71 -10.62 -17.69
N ILE A 60 3.49 -11.20 -16.50
CA ILE A 60 2.25 -11.96 -16.22
C ILE A 60 0.98 -11.08 -16.05
N GLY A 61 1.15 -9.77 -16.01
CA GLY A 61 0.03 -8.85 -15.92
C GLY A 61 -0.20 -8.19 -14.55
N LYS A 62 0.78 -8.25 -13.64
CA LYS A 62 0.67 -7.62 -12.30
C LYS A 62 0.28 -6.14 -12.38
N SER A 63 1.00 -5.34 -13.15
CA SER A 63 0.72 -3.91 -13.30
C SER A 63 -0.61 -3.64 -14.01
N THR A 64 -1.07 -4.55 -14.87
CA THR A 64 -2.39 -4.47 -15.48
C THR A 64 -3.48 -4.69 -14.43
N LEU A 65 -3.34 -5.72 -13.60
CA LEU A 65 -4.27 -5.97 -12.49
C LEU A 65 -4.25 -4.81 -11.50
N SER A 66 -3.06 -4.32 -11.12
CA SER A 66 -2.89 -3.24 -10.15
C SER A 66 -3.62 -1.95 -10.54
N ILE A 67 -3.65 -1.59 -11.83
CA ILE A 67 -4.42 -0.43 -12.30
C ILE A 67 -5.90 -0.77 -12.56
N GLN A 68 -6.22 -1.99 -12.93
CA GLN A 68 -7.60 -2.42 -13.16
C GLN A 68 -8.45 -2.35 -11.88
N LEU A 69 -7.87 -2.71 -10.72
CA LEU A 69 -8.59 -2.70 -9.45
C LEU A 69 -9.15 -1.32 -9.10
N PRO A 70 -8.35 -0.23 -9.05
CA PRO A 70 -8.90 1.10 -8.79
C PRO A 70 -9.89 1.57 -9.87
N LEU A 71 -9.68 1.24 -11.14
CA LEU A 71 -10.61 1.61 -12.21
C LEU A 71 -11.98 0.91 -12.08
N SER A 72 -12.01 -0.24 -11.42
CA SER A 72 -13.27 -0.95 -11.12
C SER A 72 -13.98 -0.39 -9.87
N CYS A 73 -13.34 0.50 -9.11
CA CYS A 73 -13.83 1.04 -7.85
C CYS A 73 -13.81 2.57 -7.84
N PRO A 74 -14.56 3.26 -8.72
CA PRO A 74 -14.51 4.72 -8.84
C PRO A 74 -15.00 5.47 -7.59
N SER A 75 -15.68 4.80 -6.68
CA SER A 75 -16.05 5.35 -5.37
C SER A 75 -14.88 5.49 -4.40
N LEU A 76 -13.77 4.76 -4.63
CA LEU A 76 -12.59 4.82 -3.79
C LEU A 76 -11.61 5.87 -4.33
N LYS A 77 -11.21 6.82 -3.49
CA LYS A 77 -10.08 7.68 -3.79
C LYS A 77 -8.80 6.86 -3.71
N THR A 78 -8.21 6.55 -4.84
CA THR A 78 -7.00 5.73 -4.90
C THR A 78 -5.77 6.58 -5.20
N LEU A 79 -4.69 6.36 -4.43
CA LEU A 79 -3.36 6.84 -4.75
C LEU A 79 -2.57 5.70 -5.42
N TYR A 80 -2.32 5.83 -6.72
CA TYR A 80 -1.50 4.90 -7.49
C TYR A 80 -0.08 5.44 -7.64
N VAL A 81 0.85 4.81 -6.93
CA VAL A 81 2.28 5.17 -6.95
C VAL A 81 3.00 4.30 -7.95
N THR A 82 3.76 4.91 -8.84
CA THR A 82 4.55 4.20 -9.85
C THR A 82 6.00 4.67 -9.83
N GLY A 83 6.94 3.71 -9.84
CA GLY A 83 8.38 3.98 -9.94
C GLY A 83 8.98 3.63 -11.29
N GLU A 84 8.26 2.91 -12.14
CA GLU A 84 8.77 2.43 -13.44
C GLU A 84 8.17 3.20 -14.60
N GLU A 85 6.92 3.61 -14.49
CA GLU A 85 6.18 4.24 -15.58
C GLU A 85 5.89 5.71 -15.30
N SER A 86 5.90 6.50 -16.36
CA SER A 86 5.39 7.89 -16.29
C SER A 86 3.87 7.90 -16.12
N ALA A 87 3.33 8.96 -15.55
CA ALA A 87 1.89 9.16 -15.43
C ALA A 87 1.15 9.02 -16.78
N LYS A 88 1.80 9.46 -17.88
CA LYS A 88 1.26 9.31 -19.24
C LYS A 88 1.15 7.84 -19.67
N GLN A 89 2.14 7.02 -19.36
CA GLN A 89 2.12 5.59 -19.68
C GLN A 89 1.03 4.86 -18.90
N VAL A 90 0.91 5.15 -17.61
CA VAL A 90 -0.16 4.61 -16.76
C VAL A 90 -1.53 5.03 -17.31
N LYS A 91 -1.72 6.31 -17.67
CA LYS A 91 -2.97 6.80 -18.28
C LYS A 91 -3.30 6.09 -19.59
N MET A 92 -2.31 5.86 -20.46
CA MET A 92 -2.51 5.12 -21.72
C MET A 92 -2.89 3.66 -21.47
N ARG A 93 -2.36 3.03 -20.43
CA ARG A 93 -2.73 1.67 -20.02
C ARG A 93 -4.15 1.65 -19.47
N ALA A 94 -4.50 2.58 -18.57
CA ALA A 94 -5.83 2.72 -18.01
C ALA A 94 -6.89 2.89 -19.12
N ALA A 95 -6.62 3.74 -20.11
CA ALA A 95 -7.51 3.96 -21.24
C ALA A 95 -7.78 2.70 -22.08
N ARG A 96 -6.79 1.79 -22.20
CA ARG A 96 -6.96 0.51 -22.91
C ARG A 96 -7.78 -0.51 -22.12
N ILE A 97 -7.68 -0.48 -20.79
CA ILE A 97 -8.43 -1.36 -19.91
C ILE A 97 -9.89 -0.89 -19.83
N GLY A 98 -10.10 0.41 -19.87
CA GLY A 98 -11.41 1.02 -19.59
C GLY A 98 -11.71 1.11 -18.11
N GLY A 99 -12.88 1.62 -17.78
CA GLY A 99 -13.29 1.91 -16.41
C GLY A 99 -13.30 3.40 -16.11
N ASP A 100 -13.58 3.75 -14.87
CA ASP A 100 -13.64 5.14 -14.41
C ASP A 100 -12.39 5.50 -13.62
N ASP A 101 -11.62 6.44 -14.12
CA ASP A 101 -10.37 6.91 -13.51
C ASP A 101 -10.50 8.23 -12.73
N SER A 102 -11.73 8.72 -12.54
CA SER A 102 -12.01 10.03 -11.92
C SER A 102 -11.43 10.20 -10.51
N ASN A 103 -11.32 9.13 -9.74
CA ASN A 103 -10.79 9.13 -8.37
C ASN A 103 -9.44 8.42 -8.22
N CYS A 104 -8.74 8.14 -9.34
CA CYS A 104 -7.42 7.52 -9.32
C CYS A 104 -6.33 8.59 -9.52
N LEU A 105 -5.61 8.89 -8.45
CA LEU A 105 -4.51 9.85 -8.44
C LEU A 105 -3.21 9.11 -8.76
N ILE A 106 -2.47 9.57 -9.76
CA ILE A 106 -1.17 8.98 -10.14
C ILE A 106 -0.05 9.79 -9.54
N TYR A 107 0.88 9.11 -8.87
CA TYR A 107 2.07 9.71 -8.28
C TYR A 107 3.32 8.97 -8.75
N SER A 108 4.10 9.63 -9.62
CA SER A 108 5.39 9.09 -10.10
C SER A 108 6.50 9.50 -9.13
N GLU A 109 6.81 8.63 -8.19
CA GLU A 109 7.81 8.82 -7.13
C GLU A 109 8.39 7.47 -6.71
N THR A 110 9.64 7.48 -6.26
CA THR A 110 10.33 6.27 -5.77
C THR A 110 10.84 6.42 -4.33
N LEU A 111 10.94 7.65 -3.82
CA LEU A 111 11.38 7.91 -2.45
C LEU A 111 10.23 7.69 -1.46
N MET A 112 10.38 6.69 -0.59
CA MET A 112 9.33 6.27 0.33
C MET A 112 8.89 7.35 1.30
N GLU A 113 9.80 8.20 1.75
CA GLU A 113 9.51 9.32 2.66
C GLU A 113 8.53 10.30 2.01
N ASN A 114 8.72 10.62 0.73
CA ASN A 114 7.82 11.49 -0.03
C ASN A 114 6.45 10.79 -0.25
N ILE A 115 6.48 9.51 -0.60
CA ILE A 115 5.26 8.72 -0.84
C ILE A 115 4.39 8.70 0.42
N ILE A 116 4.97 8.40 1.58
CA ILE A 116 4.24 8.34 2.84
C ILE A 116 3.74 9.72 3.27
N ALA A 117 4.55 10.78 3.10
CA ALA A 117 4.13 12.15 3.41
C ALA A 117 2.91 12.57 2.57
N GLU A 118 2.96 12.32 1.25
CA GLU A 118 1.86 12.66 0.35
C GLU A 118 0.61 11.80 0.62
N ALA A 119 0.78 10.49 0.86
CA ALA A 119 -0.32 9.61 1.22
C ALA A 119 -1.03 10.07 2.51
N ARG A 120 -0.28 10.54 3.52
CA ARG A 120 -0.86 11.10 4.74
C ARG A 120 -1.60 12.42 4.50
N SER A 121 -1.13 13.24 3.57
CA SER A 121 -1.79 14.49 3.19
C SER A 121 -3.10 14.24 2.44
N ILE A 122 -3.07 13.30 1.49
CA ILE A 122 -4.22 12.96 0.63
C ILE A 122 -5.27 12.13 1.39
N MET A 123 -4.83 11.25 2.32
CA MET A 123 -5.66 10.24 2.98
C MET A 123 -6.55 9.49 1.96
N PRO A 124 -5.96 8.67 1.10
CA PRO A 124 -6.72 7.88 0.14
C PRO A 124 -7.48 6.74 0.83
N ASP A 125 -8.50 6.19 0.15
CA ASP A 125 -9.22 4.99 0.60
C ASP A 125 -8.45 3.70 0.23
N LEU A 126 -7.57 3.78 -0.76
CA LEU A 126 -6.71 2.70 -1.24
C LEU A 126 -5.38 3.28 -1.73
N MET A 127 -4.28 2.64 -1.38
CA MET A 127 -2.97 2.93 -1.98
C MET A 127 -2.47 1.72 -2.77
N VAL A 128 -1.99 1.97 -4.00
CA VAL A 128 -1.36 0.96 -4.86
C VAL A 128 0.08 1.37 -5.12
N VAL A 129 1.04 0.45 -4.99
CA VAL A 129 2.47 0.69 -5.24
C VAL A 129 2.99 -0.27 -6.31
N ASP A 130 3.31 0.26 -7.48
CA ASP A 130 3.79 -0.51 -8.63
C ASP A 130 5.18 -0.01 -9.09
N SER A 131 6.26 -0.63 -8.66
CA SER A 131 6.37 -1.79 -7.79
C SER A 131 7.30 -1.50 -6.61
N VAL A 132 7.14 -2.27 -5.53
CA VAL A 132 8.01 -2.17 -4.33
C VAL A 132 9.51 -2.30 -4.64
N GLN A 133 9.86 -2.94 -5.75
CA GLN A 133 11.25 -3.13 -6.19
C GLN A 133 11.93 -1.84 -6.66
N THR A 134 11.17 -0.85 -7.09
CA THR A 134 11.70 0.45 -7.54
C THR A 134 11.74 1.49 -6.43
N MET A 135 11.07 1.20 -5.31
CA MET A 135 11.03 2.10 -4.17
C MET A 135 12.30 1.99 -3.32
N PHE A 136 12.66 3.08 -2.69
CA PHE A 136 13.79 3.12 -1.75
C PHE A 136 13.54 4.12 -0.62
N SER A 137 14.20 3.89 0.50
CA SER A 137 14.26 4.80 1.65
C SER A 137 15.68 5.32 1.83
N GLN A 138 15.81 6.59 2.17
CA GLN A 138 17.10 7.21 2.52
C GLN A 138 17.65 6.72 3.87
N ASN A 139 16.82 6.07 4.68
CA ASN A 139 17.23 5.53 5.99
C ASN A 139 18.06 4.25 5.87
N VAL A 140 18.23 3.72 4.68
CA VAL A 140 18.94 2.46 4.44
C VAL A 140 20.01 2.66 3.37
N GLU A 141 21.26 2.44 3.73
CA GLU A 141 22.43 2.52 2.82
C GLU A 141 22.52 1.26 1.95
N SER A 142 21.63 1.13 0.97
CA SER A 142 21.69 0.06 -0.03
C SER A 142 20.98 0.49 -1.31
N SER A 143 21.35 -0.15 -2.43
CA SER A 143 20.78 0.18 -3.73
C SER A 143 19.27 -0.13 -3.79
N PRO A 144 18.48 0.66 -4.54
CA PRO A 144 17.10 0.31 -4.87
C PRO A 144 16.99 -1.11 -5.42
N GLY A 145 15.93 -1.84 -5.08
CA GLY A 145 15.73 -3.23 -5.48
C GLY A 145 16.50 -4.27 -4.66
N SER A 146 17.40 -3.85 -3.77
CA SER A 146 18.03 -4.78 -2.83
C SER A 146 17.02 -5.35 -1.84
N VAL A 147 17.29 -6.54 -1.32
CA VAL A 147 16.42 -7.18 -0.31
C VAL A 147 16.22 -6.29 0.92
N THR A 148 17.26 -5.54 1.32
CA THR A 148 17.18 -4.63 2.47
C THR A 148 16.24 -3.46 2.19
N GLN A 149 16.31 -2.84 1.00
CA GLN A 149 15.39 -1.78 0.59
C GLN A 149 13.95 -2.30 0.46
N ILE A 150 13.74 -3.48 -0.12
CA ILE A 150 12.41 -4.07 -0.23
C ILE A 150 11.79 -4.32 1.14
N LYS A 151 12.57 -4.83 2.10
CA LYS A 151 12.10 -5.05 3.48
C LYS A 151 11.75 -3.73 4.18
N GLU A 152 12.58 -2.70 4.03
CA GLU A 152 12.30 -1.38 4.62
C GLU A 152 11.05 -0.75 4.00
N THR A 153 10.94 -0.76 2.67
CA THR A 153 9.75 -0.28 1.96
C THR A 153 8.47 -0.99 2.45
N ALA A 154 8.50 -2.32 2.50
CA ALA A 154 7.37 -3.09 3.00
C ALA A 154 7.02 -2.76 4.46
N SER A 155 8.04 -2.55 5.31
CA SER A 155 7.85 -2.13 6.72
C SER A 155 7.20 -0.75 6.82
N MET A 156 7.64 0.21 6.01
CA MET A 156 7.06 1.56 5.97
C MET A 156 5.61 1.54 5.50
N LEU A 157 5.30 0.78 4.44
CA LEU A 157 3.94 0.61 3.92
C LEU A 157 3.02 -0.07 4.94
N LEU A 158 3.49 -1.13 5.60
CA LEU A 158 2.72 -1.81 6.64
C LEU A 158 2.43 -0.89 7.83
N ARG A 159 3.41 -0.10 8.26
CA ARG A 159 3.23 0.88 9.34
C ARG A 159 2.21 1.92 8.95
N PHE A 160 2.32 2.49 7.74
CA PHE A 160 1.35 3.46 7.21
C PHE A 160 -0.06 2.86 7.21
N ALA A 161 -0.24 1.67 6.65
CA ALA A 161 -1.53 1.00 6.63
C ALA A 161 -2.14 0.82 8.03
N LYS A 162 -1.33 0.30 8.99
CA LYS A 162 -1.78 0.08 10.36
C LYS A 162 -2.13 1.35 11.14
N GLU A 163 -1.41 2.44 10.89
CA GLU A 163 -1.63 3.70 11.57
C GLU A 163 -2.82 4.48 11.01
N THR A 164 -3.05 4.39 9.69
CA THR A 164 -4.09 5.18 9.00
C THR A 164 -5.37 4.42 8.72
N GLY A 165 -5.34 3.08 8.75
CA GLY A 165 -6.44 2.23 8.30
C GLY A 165 -6.50 2.05 6.76
N VAL A 166 -5.69 2.78 6.00
CA VAL A 166 -5.67 2.69 4.53
C VAL A 166 -5.07 1.36 4.09
N PRO A 167 -5.79 0.51 3.34
CA PRO A 167 -5.22 -0.69 2.76
C PRO A 167 -4.22 -0.33 1.66
N VAL A 168 -3.18 -1.17 1.53
CA VAL A 168 -2.12 -1.02 0.52
C VAL A 168 -1.98 -2.31 -0.30
N ILE A 169 -1.86 -2.18 -1.61
CA ILE A 169 -1.56 -3.28 -2.56
C ILE A 169 -0.20 -3.03 -3.20
#